data_fa751dad7aaf0971cdf16030e2eef145
#
_entry.id   fa751dad7aaf0971cdf16030e2eef145
#
_cell.length_a   1.000
_cell.length_b   1.000
_cell.length_c   1.000
_cell.angle_alpha   90.00
_cell.angle_beta   90.00
_cell.angle_gamma   90.00
#
_symmetry.space_group_name_H-M   'P 1'
#
loop_
_entity.id
_entity.type
_entity.pdbx_description
1 polymer ?
#
loop_
_entity_poly.entity_id
_entity_poly.type
_entity_poly.pdbx_seq_one_letter_code
_entity_poly.pdbx_strand_id
1 'polypeptide(L)'
;MADAPHIPDEAETRARWGDFEWTPANAIKVKEIIGRYPPGRQQSAVMPLLDLAQRQVGAETQTQGWLPVPVMEYIGAQLGMAYMRVYEVATFYTMYNLAPVGRYHVQVCGTTPCMLRGSDDVLAACKNKGLVKGHTTPDGLFTLTEVECLGACANAPMVQINDDNYEDLTYDSMSAVLETLAQGGQPKIGPQIDRQTSCPEGGPTTLKEMVSENHDYRGRWNQPA
;
A
#
# COMPACT_ATOMS: atom_id res chain seq x y z
N MET A 1 6.82 -24.96 9.69
CA MET A 1 7.08 -24.30 8.39
C MET A 1 5.81 -23.52 8.09
N ALA A 2 5.91 -22.19 8.02
CA ALA A 2 4.77 -21.40 7.56
C ALA A 2 4.63 -21.68 6.06
N ASP A 3 3.44 -22.09 5.63
CA ASP A 3 3.16 -22.33 4.22
C ASP A 3 3.32 -21.00 3.43
N ALA A 4 3.85 -21.11 2.21
CA ALA A 4 3.92 -19.98 1.29
C ALA A 4 2.50 -19.39 1.10
N PRO A 5 2.36 -18.07 0.80
CA PRO A 5 1.06 -17.49 0.56
C PRO A 5 0.32 -18.31 -0.49
N HIS A 6 -0.93 -18.67 -0.18
CA HIS A 6 -1.76 -19.40 -1.14
C HIS A 6 -2.02 -18.48 -2.35
N ILE A 7 -1.32 -18.76 -3.43
CA ILE A 7 -1.63 -18.16 -4.72
C ILE A 7 -2.74 -19.03 -5.32
N PRO A 8 -3.95 -18.49 -5.55
CA PRO A 8 -5.03 -19.23 -6.18
C PRO A 8 -4.55 -19.83 -7.50
N ASP A 9 -4.97 -21.04 -7.81
CA ASP A 9 -4.60 -21.65 -9.06
C ASP A 9 -5.20 -20.89 -10.27
N GLU A 10 -4.71 -21.18 -11.47
CA GLU A 10 -5.17 -20.48 -12.66
C GLU A 10 -6.66 -20.71 -12.93
N ALA A 11 -7.18 -21.90 -12.65
CA ALA A 11 -8.59 -22.23 -12.88
C ALA A 11 -9.50 -21.44 -11.92
N GLU A 12 -9.18 -21.37 -10.63
CA GLU A 12 -9.90 -20.56 -9.65
C GLU A 12 -9.85 -19.07 -10.00
N THR A 13 -8.66 -18.59 -10.39
CA THR A 13 -8.46 -17.20 -10.77
C THR A 13 -9.27 -16.84 -12.01
N ARG A 14 -9.31 -17.70 -13.04
CA ARG A 14 -10.12 -17.49 -14.23
C ARG A 14 -11.61 -17.62 -13.96
N ALA A 15 -12.03 -18.55 -13.10
CA ALA A 15 -13.43 -18.70 -12.73
C ALA A 15 -13.99 -17.43 -12.04
N ARG A 16 -13.17 -16.75 -11.26
CA ARG A 16 -13.58 -15.55 -10.52
C ARG A 16 -13.41 -14.26 -11.31
N TRP A 17 -12.32 -14.13 -12.07
CA TRP A 17 -11.89 -12.87 -12.69
C TRP A 17 -11.84 -12.91 -14.23
N GLY A 18 -12.26 -14.03 -14.84
CA GLY A 18 -12.23 -14.20 -16.31
C GLY A 18 -13.13 -13.21 -17.04
N ASP A 19 -14.24 -12.82 -16.42
CA ASP A 19 -15.21 -11.82 -16.92
C ASP A 19 -15.01 -10.46 -16.22
N PHE A 20 -13.77 -10.09 -15.87
CA PHE A 20 -13.48 -8.81 -15.23
C PHE A 20 -13.94 -7.64 -16.12
N GLU A 21 -14.67 -6.74 -15.53
CA GLU A 21 -15.05 -5.45 -16.12
C GLU A 21 -14.85 -4.32 -15.11
N TRP A 22 -14.58 -3.13 -15.63
CA TRP A 22 -14.57 -1.94 -14.78
C TRP A 22 -15.96 -1.64 -14.22
N THR A 23 -16.04 -1.32 -12.94
CA THR A 23 -17.27 -0.73 -12.40
C THR A 23 -17.64 0.54 -13.17
N PRO A 24 -18.91 0.94 -13.24
CA PRO A 24 -19.31 2.17 -13.96
C PRO A 24 -18.52 3.41 -13.56
N ALA A 25 -18.21 3.56 -12.27
CA ALA A 25 -17.40 4.66 -11.75
C ALA A 25 -15.95 4.58 -12.24
N ASN A 26 -15.35 3.39 -12.21
CA ASN A 26 -13.97 3.19 -12.66
C ASN A 26 -13.87 3.30 -14.19
N ALA A 27 -14.88 2.88 -14.95
CA ALA A 27 -14.90 3.05 -16.41
C ALA A 27 -14.79 4.52 -16.83
N ILE A 28 -15.36 5.44 -16.04
CA ILE A 28 -15.20 6.89 -16.25
C ILE A 28 -13.74 7.30 -15.99
N LYS A 29 -13.17 6.90 -14.83
CA LYS A 29 -11.77 7.18 -14.49
C LYS A 29 -10.79 6.62 -15.52
N VAL A 30 -11.05 5.43 -16.03
CA VAL A 30 -10.23 4.80 -17.08
C VAL A 30 -10.15 5.65 -18.32
N LYS A 31 -11.30 6.20 -18.79
CA LYS A 31 -11.34 7.10 -19.95
C LYS A 31 -10.54 8.39 -19.68
N GLU A 32 -10.67 8.97 -18.50
CA GLU A 32 -9.89 10.14 -18.09
C GLU A 32 -8.39 9.85 -18.03
N ILE A 33 -8.00 8.72 -17.44
CA ILE A 33 -6.60 8.31 -17.35
C ILE A 33 -5.99 8.13 -18.74
N ILE A 34 -6.65 7.38 -19.61
CA ILE A 34 -6.17 7.14 -20.98
C ILE A 34 -6.11 8.47 -21.77
N GLY A 35 -7.09 9.35 -21.57
CA GLY A 35 -7.15 10.66 -22.22
C GLY A 35 -6.02 11.63 -21.85
N ARG A 36 -5.28 11.39 -20.77
CA ARG A 36 -4.11 12.21 -20.37
C ARG A 36 -2.91 11.99 -21.29
N TYR A 37 -2.89 10.91 -22.05
CA TYR A 37 -1.76 10.53 -22.91
C TYR A 37 -2.02 10.92 -24.37
N PRO A 38 -1.02 11.42 -25.09
CA PRO A 38 -1.16 11.81 -26.50
C PRO A 38 -1.60 10.63 -27.38
N PRO A 39 -2.22 10.88 -28.56
CA PRO A 39 -2.57 9.85 -29.52
C PRO A 39 -1.38 8.95 -29.87
N GLY A 40 -1.59 7.63 -29.84
CA GLY A 40 -0.55 6.62 -30.06
C GLY A 40 0.36 6.34 -28.83
N ARG A 41 0.10 6.98 -27.67
CA ARG A 41 0.86 6.76 -26.41
C ARG A 41 0.00 6.26 -25.27
N GLN A 42 -1.19 5.77 -25.54
CA GLN A 42 -2.14 5.30 -24.51
C GLN A 42 -1.62 4.11 -23.70
N GLN A 43 -0.66 3.36 -24.21
CA GLN A 43 0.00 2.28 -23.48
C GLN A 43 0.69 2.77 -22.19
N SER A 44 1.07 4.04 -22.12
CA SER A 44 1.63 4.64 -20.91
C SER A 44 0.63 4.72 -19.74
N ALA A 45 -0.66 4.51 -19.99
CA ALA A 45 -1.69 4.40 -18.94
C ALA A 45 -1.64 3.07 -18.16
N VAL A 46 -0.78 2.12 -18.54
CA VAL A 46 -0.73 0.80 -17.90
C VAL A 46 -0.58 0.87 -16.38
N MET A 47 0.33 1.71 -15.87
CA MET A 47 0.57 1.82 -14.42
C MET A 47 -0.66 2.31 -13.64
N PRO A 48 -1.26 3.46 -13.97
CA PRO A 48 -2.45 3.90 -13.25
C PRO A 48 -3.68 3.00 -13.47
N LEU A 49 -3.76 2.24 -14.57
CA LEU A 49 -4.83 1.25 -14.73
C LEU A 49 -4.60 0.01 -13.87
N LEU A 50 -3.35 -0.44 -13.70
CA LEU A 50 -3.02 -1.52 -12.76
C LEU A 50 -3.36 -1.12 -11.32
N ASP A 51 -3.01 0.10 -10.88
CA ASP A 51 -3.40 0.59 -9.55
C ASP A 51 -4.92 0.63 -9.37
N LEU A 52 -5.64 1.18 -10.35
CA LEU A 52 -7.10 1.25 -10.30
C LEU A 52 -7.75 -0.15 -10.25
N ALA A 53 -7.20 -1.12 -11.01
CA ALA A 53 -7.68 -2.49 -11.01
C ALA A 53 -7.41 -3.19 -9.68
N GLN A 54 -6.21 -3.04 -9.13
CA GLN A 54 -5.87 -3.59 -7.81
C GLN A 54 -6.82 -3.05 -6.73
N ARG A 55 -7.11 -1.76 -6.75
CA ARG A 55 -8.07 -1.13 -5.82
C ARG A 55 -9.50 -1.62 -6.05
N GLN A 56 -9.91 -1.86 -7.29
CA GLN A 56 -11.23 -2.45 -7.56
C GLN A 56 -11.34 -3.87 -7.01
N VAL A 57 -10.34 -4.72 -7.29
CA VAL A 57 -10.27 -6.07 -6.73
C VAL A 57 -10.25 -6.03 -5.19
N GLY A 58 -9.53 -5.08 -4.62
CA GLY A 58 -9.49 -4.86 -3.17
C GLY A 58 -10.86 -4.51 -2.59
N ALA A 59 -11.59 -3.61 -3.23
CA ALA A 59 -12.94 -3.23 -2.80
C ALA A 59 -13.92 -4.41 -2.87
N GLU A 60 -13.83 -5.23 -3.92
CA GLU A 60 -14.67 -6.42 -4.11
C GLU A 60 -14.34 -7.55 -3.13
N THR A 61 -13.09 -7.65 -2.71
CA THR A 61 -12.61 -8.68 -1.77
C THR A 61 -12.53 -8.19 -0.32
N GLN A 62 -12.74 -6.90 -0.07
CA GLN A 62 -12.54 -6.24 1.22
C GLN A 62 -11.11 -6.40 1.78
N THR A 63 -10.14 -6.38 0.87
CA THR A 63 -8.70 -6.49 1.14
C THR A 63 -7.97 -5.31 0.52
N GLN A 64 -6.62 -5.29 0.60
CA GLN A 64 -5.82 -4.29 -0.12
C GLN A 64 -5.74 -4.56 -1.63
N GLY A 65 -6.25 -5.69 -2.07
CA GLY A 65 -6.32 -6.08 -3.48
C GLY A 65 -5.02 -6.64 -4.03
N TRP A 66 -5.14 -7.27 -5.18
CA TRP A 66 -4.04 -7.85 -5.95
C TRP A 66 -4.41 -7.85 -7.43
N LEU A 67 -3.49 -8.24 -8.30
CA LEU A 67 -3.66 -8.28 -9.75
C LEU A 67 -3.75 -9.71 -10.28
N PRO A 68 -4.95 -10.29 -10.39
CA PRO A 68 -5.16 -11.56 -11.08
C PRO A 68 -4.73 -11.51 -12.55
N VAL A 69 -4.24 -12.62 -13.08
CA VAL A 69 -3.82 -12.73 -14.50
C VAL A 69 -4.91 -12.26 -15.48
N PRO A 70 -6.19 -12.68 -15.35
CA PRO A 70 -7.23 -12.22 -16.27
C PRO A 70 -7.44 -10.69 -16.25
N VAL A 71 -7.25 -10.05 -15.09
CA VAL A 71 -7.35 -8.58 -14.97
C VAL A 71 -6.21 -7.89 -15.74
N MET A 72 -5.00 -8.42 -15.66
CA MET A 72 -3.87 -7.90 -16.43
C MET A 72 -4.04 -8.13 -17.93
N GLU A 73 -4.60 -9.29 -18.33
CA GLU A 73 -4.96 -9.59 -19.74
C GLU A 73 -6.00 -8.59 -20.25
N TYR A 74 -7.02 -8.28 -19.46
CA TYR A 74 -8.06 -7.29 -19.80
C TYR A 74 -7.47 -5.88 -20.02
N ILE A 75 -6.58 -5.44 -19.11
CA ILE A 75 -5.89 -4.15 -19.26
C ILE A 75 -5.02 -4.14 -20.52
N GLY A 76 -4.31 -5.24 -20.80
CA GLY A 76 -3.51 -5.40 -22.00
C GLY A 76 -4.35 -5.26 -23.27
N ALA A 77 -5.48 -5.95 -23.34
CA ALA A 77 -6.42 -5.88 -24.47
C ALA A 77 -6.95 -4.43 -24.64
N GLN A 78 -7.31 -3.75 -23.55
CA GLN A 78 -7.81 -2.38 -23.59
C GLN A 78 -6.78 -1.37 -24.11
N LEU A 79 -5.50 -1.57 -23.78
CA LEU A 79 -4.40 -0.69 -24.20
C LEU A 79 -3.72 -1.11 -25.52
N GLY A 80 -4.16 -2.22 -26.13
CA GLY A 80 -3.48 -2.78 -27.29
C GLY A 80 -2.06 -3.25 -26.98
N MET A 81 -1.84 -3.79 -25.78
CA MET A 81 -0.57 -4.33 -25.29
C MET A 81 -0.62 -5.85 -25.18
N ALA A 82 0.49 -6.52 -25.51
CA ALA A 82 0.63 -7.93 -25.17
C ALA A 82 0.60 -8.10 -23.64
N TYR A 83 -0.09 -9.13 -23.15
CA TYR A 83 -0.17 -9.46 -21.70
C TYR A 83 1.20 -9.44 -21.02
N MET A 84 2.23 -10.03 -21.63
CA MET A 84 3.58 -10.05 -21.07
C MET A 84 4.14 -8.66 -20.75
N ARG A 85 3.77 -7.64 -21.54
CA ARG A 85 4.20 -6.26 -21.28
C ARG A 85 3.51 -5.66 -20.05
N VAL A 86 2.25 -6.01 -19.83
CA VAL A 86 1.52 -5.62 -18.63
C VAL A 86 2.10 -6.33 -17.40
N TYR A 87 2.38 -7.63 -17.55
CA TYR A 87 2.97 -8.46 -16.50
C TYR A 87 4.39 -8.00 -16.11
N GLU A 88 5.22 -7.60 -17.08
CA GLU A 88 6.54 -7.01 -16.83
C GLU A 88 6.43 -5.77 -15.92
N VAL A 89 5.45 -4.89 -16.16
CA VAL A 89 5.23 -3.71 -15.32
C VAL A 89 4.76 -4.11 -13.92
N ALA A 90 3.81 -5.04 -13.84
CA ALA A 90 3.26 -5.50 -12.58
C ALA A 90 4.30 -6.22 -11.69
N THR A 91 5.24 -6.94 -12.29
CA THR A 91 6.32 -7.62 -11.56
C THR A 91 7.48 -6.70 -11.20
N PHE A 92 7.72 -5.66 -11.98
CA PHE A 92 8.81 -4.71 -11.73
C PHE A 92 8.51 -3.76 -10.56
N TYR A 93 7.27 -3.27 -10.48
CA TYR A 93 6.88 -2.31 -9.45
C TYR A 93 6.24 -3.02 -8.25
N THR A 94 6.93 -3.02 -7.12
CA THR A 94 6.55 -3.75 -5.90
C THR A 94 5.28 -3.24 -5.22
N MET A 95 4.71 -2.11 -5.65
CA MET A 95 3.41 -1.62 -5.19
C MET A 95 2.24 -2.45 -5.73
N TYR A 96 2.48 -3.29 -6.75
CA TYR A 96 1.49 -4.22 -7.27
C TYR A 96 1.60 -5.57 -6.58
N ASN A 97 0.51 -6.02 -5.99
CA ASN A 97 0.41 -7.31 -5.36
C ASN A 97 0.07 -8.37 -6.41
N LEU A 98 0.92 -9.37 -6.58
CA LEU A 98 0.71 -10.47 -7.54
C LEU A 98 0.05 -11.71 -6.90
N ALA A 99 -0.20 -11.64 -5.60
CA ALA A 99 -0.90 -12.64 -4.82
C ALA A 99 -1.89 -11.95 -3.88
N PRO A 100 -2.94 -12.65 -3.43
CA PRO A 100 -3.88 -12.11 -2.47
C PRO A 100 -3.19 -11.61 -1.21
N VAL A 101 -3.57 -10.43 -0.75
CA VAL A 101 -3.12 -9.83 0.52
C VAL A 101 -4.33 -9.63 1.44
N GLY A 102 -4.07 -9.48 2.72
CA GLY A 102 -5.11 -9.25 3.72
C GLY A 102 -5.73 -7.86 3.64
N ARG A 103 -6.64 -7.61 4.57
CA ARG A 103 -7.29 -6.29 4.73
C ARG A 103 -6.27 -5.20 5.04
N TYR A 104 -5.24 -5.51 5.82
CA TYR A 104 -4.15 -4.61 6.17
C TYR A 104 -2.83 -5.19 5.66
N HIS A 105 -2.25 -4.56 4.65
CA HIS A 105 -0.94 -4.91 4.14
C HIS A 105 0.12 -4.10 4.89
N VAL A 106 0.79 -4.76 5.83
CA VAL A 106 1.82 -4.18 6.69
C VAL A 106 3.17 -4.31 5.99
N GLN A 107 3.73 -3.20 5.56
CA GLN A 107 4.99 -3.12 4.81
C GLN A 107 6.04 -2.44 5.69
N VAL A 108 6.97 -3.23 6.24
CA VAL A 108 8.02 -2.73 7.15
C VAL A 108 9.27 -2.37 6.36
N CYS A 109 9.71 -1.12 6.48
CA CYS A 109 10.97 -0.68 5.89
C CYS A 109 12.16 -1.27 6.65
N GLY A 110 12.99 -2.08 5.95
CA GLY A 110 14.20 -2.73 6.51
C GLY A 110 15.52 -2.07 6.10
N THR A 111 15.53 -0.93 5.36
CA THR A 111 16.75 -0.31 4.88
C THR A 111 17.52 0.47 5.97
N THR A 112 18.75 0.82 5.68
CA THR A 112 19.75 1.30 6.66
C THR A 112 19.23 2.31 7.69
N PRO A 113 18.54 3.41 7.35
CA PRO A 113 18.07 4.34 8.38
C PRO A 113 17.07 3.70 9.35
N CYS A 114 16.12 2.90 8.83
CA CYS A 114 15.13 2.20 9.66
C CYS A 114 15.79 1.12 10.51
N MET A 115 16.73 0.35 9.94
CA MET A 115 17.51 -0.65 10.65
C MET A 115 18.28 -0.03 11.82
N LEU A 116 18.99 1.08 11.58
CA LEU A 116 19.76 1.78 12.63
C LEU A 116 18.86 2.41 13.72
N ARG A 117 17.61 2.70 13.38
CA ARG A 117 16.62 3.30 14.30
C ARG A 117 15.70 2.28 14.96
N GLY A 118 15.87 0.99 14.69
CA GLY A 118 15.16 -0.09 15.39
C GLY A 118 14.01 -0.75 14.59
N SER A 119 14.13 -0.89 13.26
CA SER A 119 13.13 -1.65 12.48
C SER A 119 13.04 -3.12 12.92
N ASP A 120 14.09 -3.69 13.52
CA ASP A 120 14.06 -5.04 14.08
C ASP A 120 13.08 -5.14 15.25
N ASP A 121 12.96 -4.11 16.08
CA ASP A 121 11.98 -4.06 17.17
C ASP A 121 10.55 -3.96 16.62
N VAL A 122 10.36 -3.21 15.52
CA VAL A 122 9.08 -3.12 14.81
C VAL A 122 8.69 -4.48 14.23
N LEU A 123 9.63 -5.18 13.60
CA LEU A 123 9.42 -6.55 13.10
C LEU A 123 9.14 -7.53 14.25
N ALA A 124 9.80 -7.38 15.39
CA ALA A 124 9.54 -8.20 16.58
C ALA A 124 8.12 -7.98 17.11
N ALA A 125 7.61 -6.75 17.12
CA ALA A 125 6.22 -6.45 17.47
C ALA A 125 5.23 -7.15 16.53
N CYS A 126 5.48 -7.10 15.21
CA CYS A 126 4.68 -7.81 14.23
C CYS A 126 4.67 -9.33 14.48
N LYS A 127 5.84 -9.92 14.68
CA LYS A 127 5.99 -11.37 14.97
C LYS A 127 5.26 -11.77 16.25
N ASN A 128 5.34 -10.94 17.29
CA ASN A 128 4.67 -11.24 18.58
C ASN A 128 3.14 -11.21 18.45
N LYS A 129 2.60 -10.48 17.50
CA LYS A 129 1.17 -10.51 17.13
C LYS A 129 0.81 -11.66 16.17
N GLY A 130 1.73 -12.57 15.89
CA GLY A 130 1.52 -13.73 15.03
C GLY A 130 1.67 -13.46 13.53
N LEU A 131 2.14 -12.28 13.13
CA LEU A 131 2.40 -12.00 11.72
C LEU A 131 3.69 -12.71 11.27
N VAL A 132 3.62 -13.37 10.13
CA VAL A 132 4.77 -14.06 9.51
C VAL A 132 5.12 -13.36 8.21
N LYS A 133 6.40 -13.03 8.02
CA LYS A 133 6.89 -12.36 6.82
C LYS A 133 6.53 -13.13 5.55
N GLY A 134 5.95 -12.44 4.57
CA GLY A 134 5.50 -13.00 3.31
C GLY A 134 4.16 -13.75 3.38
N HIS A 135 3.46 -13.73 4.52
CA HIS A 135 2.23 -14.47 4.70
C HIS A 135 1.08 -13.58 5.17
N THR A 136 -0.14 -14.00 4.80
CA THR A 136 -1.38 -13.44 5.33
C THR A 136 -1.81 -14.25 6.55
N THR A 137 -2.31 -13.58 7.59
CA THR A 137 -2.86 -14.25 8.77
C THR A 137 -4.08 -15.11 8.39
N PRO A 138 -4.35 -16.21 9.11
CA PRO A 138 -5.44 -17.14 8.76
C PRO A 138 -6.84 -16.50 8.73
N ASP A 139 -7.03 -15.42 9.48
CA ASP A 139 -8.26 -14.61 9.47
C ASP A 139 -8.35 -13.63 8.29
N GLY A 140 -7.32 -13.58 7.42
CA GLY A 140 -7.25 -12.67 6.28
C GLY A 140 -7.04 -11.20 6.66
N LEU A 141 -6.73 -10.91 7.92
CA LEU A 141 -6.67 -9.53 8.41
C LEU A 141 -5.37 -8.83 8.04
N PHE A 142 -4.22 -9.46 8.31
CA PHE A 142 -2.90 -8.86 8.09
C PHE A 142 -2.07 -9.66 7.09
N THR A 143 -1.35 -8.94 6.23
CA THR A 143 -0.22 -9.50 5.46
C THR A 143 1.03 -8.72 5.85
N LEU A 144 2.11 -9.41 6.23
CA LEU A 144 3.39 -8.78 6.58
C LEU A 144 4.38 -8.92 5.43
N THR A 145 4.90 -7.81 4.96
CA THR A 145 5.99 -7.77 3.98
C THR A 145 7.12 -6.86 4.48
N GLU A 146 8.36 -7.30 4.37
CA GLU A 146 9.50 -6.42 4.52
C GLU A 146 9.82 -5.83 3.15
N VAL A 147 9.95 -4.52 3.10
CA VAL A 147 10.15 -3.78 1.86
C VAL A 147 11.43 -2.94 1.92
N GLU A 148 11.85 -2.47 0.75
CA GLU A 148 12.94 -1.51 0.62
C GLU A 148 12.52 -0.12 1.13
N CYS A 149 13.36 0.90 0.92
CA CYS A 149 13.15 2.24 1.43
C CYS A 149 11.84 2.86 0.94
N LEU A 150 10.99 3.24 1.89
CA LEU A 150 9.72 3.93 1.63
C LEU A 150 9.84 5.45 1.60
N GLY A 151 11.05 6.00 1.72
CA GLY A 151 11.33 7.42 1.55
C GLY A 151 11.12 8.31 2.77
N ALA A 152 10.61 7.80 3.89
CA ALA A 152 10.36 8.57 5.12
C ALA A 152 11.51 8.44 6.15
N CYS A 153 12.76 8.45 5.70
CA CYS A 153 13.94 8.20 6.54
C CYS A 153 14.13 9.21 7.68
N ALA A 154 13.62 10.44 7.53
CA ALA A 154 13.65 11.44 8.61
C ALA A 154 12.83 11.01 9.84
N ASN A 155 11.86 10.12 9.65
CA ASN A 155 10.93 9.62 10.66
C ASN A 155 11.11 8.11 10.90
N ALA A 156 12.32 7.59 10.69
CA ALA A 156 12.63 6.19 10.92
C ALA A 156 12.56 5.81 12.41
N PRO A 157 12.13 4.56 12.76
CA PRO A 157 11.65 3.52 11.85
C PRO A 157 10.20 3.76 11.40
N MET A 158 9.86 3.25 10.21
CA MET A 158 8.54 3.47 9.66
C MET A 158 7.97 2.22 8.99
N VAL A 159 6.65 2.17 8.95
CA VAL A 159 5.84 1.13 8.30
C VAL A 159 4.78 1.80 7.45
N GLN A 160 4.53 1.28 6.26
CA GLN A 160 3.34 1.62 5.51
C GLN A 160 2.28 0.53 5.74
N ILE A 161 1.08 0.92 6.13
CA ILE A 161 -0.07 0.02 6.21
C ILE A 161 -1.12 0.53 5.24
N ASN A 162 -1.36 -0.23 4.20
CA ASN A 162 -2.19 0.18 3.06
C ASN A 162 -1.62 1.47 2.42
N ASP A 163 -2.39 2.57 2.45
CA ASP A 163 -1.97 3.85 1.89
C ASP A 163 -1.34 4.80 2.94
N ASP A 164 -1.31 4.40 4.22
CA ASP A 164 -0.92 5.27 5.32
C ASP A 164 0.46 4.93 5.87
N ASN A 165 1.27 5.95 6.15
CA ASN A 165 2.55 5.82 6.83
C ASN A 165 2.38 5.97 8.35
N TYR A 166 3.04 5.07 9.08
CA TYR A 166 3.21 5.11 10.54
C TYR A 166 4.70 5.24 10.81
N GLU A 167 5.08 6.28 11.51
CA GLU A 167 6.44 6.78 11.57
C GLU A 167 6.92 6.95 13.02
N ASP A 168 8.25 7.08 13.23
CA ASP A 168 8.85 7.18 14.57
C ASP A 168 8.39 6.03 15.49
N LEU A 169 8.36 4.83 14.93
CA LEU A 169 7.83 3.66 15.62
C LEU A 169 8.79 3.10 16.66
N THR A 170 8.21 2.52 17.68
CA THR A 170 8.86 1.64 18.66
C THR A 170 8.14 0.30 18.67
N TYR A 171 8.67 -0.69 19.37
CA TYR A 171 7.97 -1.94 19.63
C TYR A 171 6.55 -1.71 20.18
N ASP A 172 6.43 -0.86 21.19
CA ASP A 172 5.16 -0.60 21.87
C ASP A 172 4.16 0.14 20.99
N SER A 173 4.61 1.19 20.28
CA SER A 173 3.72 1.94 19.38
C SER A 173 3.25 1.08 18.20
N MET A 174 4.13 0.24 17.63
CA MET A 174 3.72 -0.70 16.58
C MET A 174 2.73 -1.73 17.09
N SER A 175 2.93 -2.25 18.29
CA SER A 175 1.99 -3.18 18.93
C SER A 175 0.61 -2.55 19.13
N ALA A 176 0.56 -1.27 19.56
CA ALA A 176 -0.67 -0.52 19.73
C ALA A 176 -1.38 -0.24 18.40
N VAL A 177 -0.64 0.09 17.34
CA VAL A 177 -1.18 0.26 15.99
C VAL A 177 -1.85 -1.02 15.51
N LEU A 178 -1.16 -2.17 15.60
CA LEU A 178 -1.71 -3.46 15.19
C LEU A 178 -2.94 -3.86 16.00
N GLU A 179 -2.93 -3.62 17.32
CA GLU A 179 -4.07 -3.89 18.19
C GLU A 179 -5.30 -3.06 17.81
N THR A 180 -5.09 -1.76 17.57
CA THR A 180 -6.16 -0.84 17.16
C THR A 180 -6.79 -1.28 15.84
N LEU A 181 -5.96 -1.67 14.86
CA LEU A 181 -6.44 -2.16 13.56
C LEU A 181 -7.19 -3.50 13.71
N ALA A 182 -6.69 -4.41 14.57
CA ALA A 182 -7.35 -5.69 14.83
C ALA A 182 -8.75 -5.52 15.44
N GLN A 183 -8.95 -4.46 16.22
CA GLN A 183 -10.25 -4.11 16.81
C GLN A 183 -11.13 -3.29 15.83
N GLY A 184 -10.67 -3.03 14.59
CA GLY A 184 -11.39 -2.23 13.60
C GLY A 184 -11.34 -0.72 13.86
N GLY A 185 -10.45 -0.27 14.75
CA GLY A 185 -10.19 1.15 15.01
C GLY A 185 -9.28 1.78 13.95
N GLN A 186 -9.06 3.09 14.11
CA GLN A 186 -8.16 3.87 13.25
C GLN A 186 -7.02 4.44 14.10
N PRO A 187 -5.80 3.91 14.01
CA PRO A 187 -4.66 4.48 14.73
C PRO A 187 -4.27 5.86 14.12
N LYS A 188 -3.56 6.66 14.91
CA LYS A 188 -3.02 7.95 14.44
C LYS A 188 -2.06 7.69 13.27
N ILE A 189 -2.32 8.31 12.12
CA ILE A 189 -1.44 8.27 10.95
C ILE A 189 -0.25 9.22 11.16
N GLY A 190 0.91 8.88 10.59
CA GLY A 190 2.14 9.64 10.66
C GLY A 190 2.96 9.39 11.92
N PRO A 191 3.70 10.39 12.44
CA PRO A 191 4.58 10.24 13.59
C PRO A 191 3.84 9.74 14.84
N GLN A 192 4.38 8.71 15.48
CA GLN A 192 3.82 8.17 16.74
C GLN A 192 4.36 8.89 17.97
N ILE A 193 5.23 9.88 17.79
CA ILE A 193 5.68 10.82 18.81
C ILE A 193 5.03 12.19 18.61
N ASP A 194 5.29 13.12 19.54
CA ASP A 194 4.79 14.49 19.45
C ASP A 194 5.71 15.32 18.54
N ARG A 195 5.56 15.12 17.24
CA ARG A 195 6.21 15.95 16.24
C ARG A 195 5.30 16.16 15.03
N GLN A 196 5.44 17.32 14.39
CA GLN A 196 4.68 17.68 13.21
C GLN A 196 5.37 17.14 11.96
N THR A 197 4.78 16.10 11.33
CA THR A 197 5.32 15.52 10.09
C THR A 197 6.82 15.22 10.18
N SER A 198 7.64 15.68 9.25
CA SER A 198 9.10 15.50 9.23
C SER A 198 9.90 16.66 9.84
N CYS A 199 9.27 17.48 10.71
CA CYS A 199 9.99 18.47 11.50
C CYS A 199 11.06 17.80 12.38
N PRO A 200 12.13 18.53 12.76
CA PRO A 200 13.04 18.05 13.80
C PRO A 200 12.27 17.65 15.07
N GLU A 201 12.71 16.60 15.76
CA GLU A 201 12.07 16.08 16.98
C GLU A 201 11.95 17.17 18.09
N GLY A 202 12.95 18.06 18.17
CA GLY A 202 12.93 19.22 19.06
C GLY A 202 12.09 20.41 18.59
N GLY A 203 11.27 20.23 17.55
CA GLY A 203 10.46 21.27 16.95
C GLY A 203 11.17 22.04 15.82
N PRO A 204 10.46 22.93 15.14
CA PRO A 204 11.00 23.68 14.01
C PRO A 204 12.13 24.59 14.42
N THR A 205 13.20 24.60 13.61
CA THR A 205 14.40 25.44 13.81
C THR A 205 14.30 26.78 13.08
N THR A 206 13.42 26.90 12.10
CA THR A 206 13.16 28.10 11.30
C THR A 206 11.68 28.45 11.34
N LEU A 207 11.32 29.70 11.01
CA LEU A 207 9.95 30.17 10.91
C LEU A 207 9.08 29.86 12.17
N LYS A 208 9.71 29.89 13.34
CA LYS A 208 9.06 29.50 14.63
C LYS A 208 7.80 30.31 14.92
N GLU A 209 7.77 31.55 14.49
CA GLU A 209 6.63 32.46 14.67
C GLU A 209 5.39 32.01 13.87
N MET A 210 5.61 31.40 12.69
CA MET A 210 4.53 30.89 11.84
C MET A 210 3.94 29.56 12.35
N VAL A 211 4.67 28.82 13.17
CA VAL A 211 4.21 27.54 13.72
C VAL A 211 3.20 27.73 14.86
N SER A 212 3.24 28.86 15.53
CA SER A 212 2.28 29.22 16.59
C SER A 212 0.86 29.51 16.06
N GLU A 213 0.73 29.84 14.79
CA GLU A 213 -0.54 29.96 14.09
C GLU A 213 -0.93 28.56 13.60
N ASN A 214 -1.89 27.96 14.24
CA ASN A 214 -2.40 26.60 14.06
C ASN A 214 -2.86 26.37 12.60
N HIS A 215 -1.92 26.34 11.66
CA HIS A 215 -2.17 26.02 10.27
C HIS A 215 -2.32 24.50 10.15
N ASP A 216 -3.56 24.04 10.11
CA ASP A 216 -3.87 22.66 9.75
C ASP A 216 -3.53 22.42 8.25
N TYR A 217 -2.27 22.11 7.99
CA TYR A 217 -1.80 21.75 6.66
C TYR A 217 -2.42 20.45 6.15
N ARG A 218 -3.06 19.65 6.99
CA ARG A 218 -3.74 18.40 6.61
C ARG A 218 -5.03 18.65 5.83
N GLY A 219 -5.66 19.83 5.99
CA GLY A 219 -6.92 20.16 5.32
C GLY A 219 -6.86 20.26 3.79
N ARG A 220 -5.68 20.39 3.19
CA ARG A 220 -5.53 20.46 1.72
C ARG A 220 -5.48 19.11 1.03
N TRP A 221 -5.06 18.05 1.74
CA TRP A 221 -4.86 16.72 1.15
C TRP A 221 -6.03 15.78 1.36
N ASN A 222 -6.91 16.08 2.31
CA ASN A 222 -8.10 15.28 2.65
C ASN A 222 -9.40 15.83 2.06
N GLN A 223 -9.36 16.76 1.10
CA GLN A 223 -10.57 17.14 0.38
C GLN A 223 -10.83 16.10 -0.72
N PRO A 224 -12.02 15.45 -0.73
CA PRO A 224 -12.40 14.60 -1.84
C PRO A 224 -12.46 15.47 -3.12
N ALA A 225 -11.79 14.96 -4.17
CA ALA A 225 -11.82 15.57 -5.51
C ALA A 225 -13.22 15.49 -6.11
#